data_93db98d77bcea83350b78d314384e1ea
#
_entry.id   93db98d77bcea83350b78d314384e1ea
#
_cell.length_a   1.000
_cell.length_b   1.000
_cell.length_c   1.000
_cell.angle_alpha   90.00
_cell.angle_beta   90.00
_cell.angle_gamma   90.00
#
_symmetry.space_group_name_H-M   'P 1'
#
loop_
_entity.id
_entity.type
_entity.pdbx_description
1 polymer ?
#
loop_
_entity_poly.entity_id
_entity_poly.type
_entity_poly.pdbx_seq_one_letter_code
_entity_poly.pdbx_strand_id
1 'polypeptide(L)'
;LCDRKIDMIISGGANIYPAEIESAFLMHPAVADVAVFGIPNEEWGEEVKAVIELNDDHQESDELLATLMHFAQENLAKMKLPRSIDFIEKLPRDENGKLYKRRLRDPYWKDQSSNV
;
A
#
# COMPACT_ATOMS: atom_id res chain seq x y z
N LEU A 1 -2.99 11.25 -15.90
CA LEU A 1 -4.39 11.56 -15.69
C LEU A 1 -5.22 10.32 -15.51
N CYS A 2 -5.13 9.43 -16.49
CA CYS A 2 -5.88 8.18 -16.41
C CYS A 2 -5.37 7.25 -15.33
N ASP A 3 -4.16 7.44 -14.92
CA ASP A 3 -3.51 6.58 -13.92
C ASP A 3 -4.23 6.60 -12.58
N ARG A 4 -4.89 7.70 -12.27
CA ARG A 4 -5.58 7.82 -10.99
C ARG A 4 -6.77 6.89 -10.87
N LYS A 5 -7.44 6.62 -11.97
CA LYS A 5 -8.59 5.72 -11.96
C LYS A 5 -8.16 4.29 -11.76
N ILE A 6 -6.98 3.95 -12.28
CA ILE A 6 -6.44 2.61 -12.17
C ILE A 6 -6.02 2.31 -10.74
N ASP A 7 -5.64 3.36 -9.99
CA ASP A 7 -5.15 3.21 -8.63
C ASP A 7 -6.24 2.95 -7.60
N MET A 8 -7.48 3.26 -7.92
CA MET A 8 -8.56 3.08 -6.96
C MET A 8 -8.72 1.62 -6.57
N ILE A 9 -8.88 1.38 -5.28
CA ILE A 9 -9.10 0.04 -4.74
C ILE A 9 -10.57 -0.13 -4.44
N ILE A 10 -11.15 -1.22 -4.92
CA ILE A 10 -12.55 -1.54 -4.65
C ILE A 10 -12.60 -2.75 -3.74
N SER A 11 -12.92 -2.52 -2.47
CA SER A 11 -12.93 -3.57 -1.46
C SER A 11 -14.29 -3.61 -0.79
N GLY A 12 -14.98 -4.75 -0.92
CA GLY A 12 -16.30 -4.91 -0.31
C GLY A 12 -17.31 -3.88 -0.77
N GLY A 13 -17.17 -3.39 -2.01
CA GLY A 13 -18.06 -2.37 -2.56
C GLY A 13 -17.68 -0.93 -2.21
N ALA A 14 -16.65 -0.74 -1.38
CA ALA A 14 -16.18 0.59 -1.03
C ALA A 14 -15.06 1.02 -1.98
N ASN A 15 -15.10 2.29 -2.37
CA ASN A 15 -14.05 2.88 -3.19
C ASN A 15 -12.99 3.48 -2.28
N ILE A 16 -11.78 2.95 -2.38
CA ILE A 16 -10.68 3.38 -1.52
C ILE A 16 -9.60 4.01 -2.38
N TYR A 17 -9.15 5.19 -2.00
CA TYR A 17 -8.16 5.92 -2.78
C TYR A 17 -6.78 5.79 -2.12
N PRO A 18 -5.83 5.12 -2.79
CA PRO A 18 -4.50 4.92 -2.20
C PRO A 18 -3.81 6.19 -1.76
N ALA A 19 -4.02 7.29 -2.48
CA ALA A 19 -3.36 8.57 -2.13
C ALA A 19 -3.69 9.03 -0.71
N GLU A 20 -4.90 8.79 -0.25
CA GLU A 20 -5.31 9.15 1.10
C GLU A 20 -4.51 8.36 2.13
N ILE A 21 -4.35 7.06 1.88
CA ILE A 21 -3.64 6.18 2.79
C ILE A 21 -2.14 6.48 2.76
N GLU A 22 -1.61 6.71 1.56
CA GLU A 22 -0.20 7.05 1.41
C GLU A 22 0.13 8.34 2.15
N SER A 23 -0.74 9.34 2.05
CA SER A 23 -0.53 10.61 2.74
C SER A 23 -0.50 10.42 4.25
N ALA A 24 -1.36 9.56 4.77
CA ALA A 24 -1.39 9.30 6.20
C ALA A 24 -0.08 8.68 6.68
N PHE A 25 0.40 7.65 5.99
CA PHE A 25 1.65 7.01 6.37
C PHE A 25 2.86 7.93 6.25
N LEU A 26 2.86 8.81 5.25
CA LEU A 26 3.98 9.72 5.06
C LEU A 26 4.13 10.72 6.21
N MET A 27 3.12 10.88 7.03
CA MET A 27 3.20 11.73 8.21
C MET A 27 3.97 11.07 9.35
N HIS A 28 4.19 9.76 9.27
CA HIS A 28 4.94 9.06 10.30
C HIS A 28 6.45 9.22 10.08
N PRO A 29 7.21 9.55 11.13
CA PRO A 29 8.64 9.82 10.95
C PRO A 29 9.48 8.63 10.50
N ALA A 30 9.01 7.41 10.71
CA ALA A 30 9.75 6.23 10.27
C ALA A 30 9.59 5.95 8.78
N VAL A 31 8.58 6.52 8.13
CA VAL A 31 8.26 6.25 6.73
C VAL A 31 8.97 7.23 5.82
N ALA A 32 9.84 6.71 4.94
CA ALA A 32 10.50 7.53 3.93
C ALA A 32 9.62 7.62 2.68
N ASP A 33 8.97 6.51 2.33
CA ASP A 33 8.12 6.46 1.15
C ASP A 33 7.14 5.32 1.33
N VAL A 34 6.04 5.35 0.58
CA VAL A 34 5.01 4.32 0.70
C VAL A 34 4.26 4.16 -0.61
N ALA A 35 3.89 2.94 -0.92
CA ALA A 35 3.03 2.63 -2.05
C ALA A 35 1.85 1.81 -1.55
N VAL A 36 0.65 2.23 -1.90
CA VAL A 36 -0.58 1.53 -1.51
C VAL A 36 -1.30 1.10 -2.77
N PHE A 37 -1.75 -0.14 -2.79
CA PHE A 37 -2.46 -0.69 -3.95
C PHE A 37 -3.36 -1.83 -3.50
N GLY A 38 -4.24 -2.26 -4.41
CA GLY A 38 -5.15 -3.37 -4.14
C GLY A 38 -4.57 -4.68 -4.63
N ILE A 39 -4.73 -5.72 -3.83
CA ILE A 39 -4.37 -7.07 -4.24
C ILE A 39 -5.63 -7.95 -4.18
N PRO A 40 -5.65 -9.10 -4.87
CA PRO A 40 -6.85 -9.93 -4.92
C PRO A 40 -7.28 -10.43 -3.55
N ASN A 41 -8.59 -10.43 -3.33
CA ASN A 41 -9.20 -10.99 -2.13
C ASN A 41 -10.46 -11.73 -2.54
N GLU A 42 -10.59 -12.98 -2.12
CA GLU A 42 -11.70 -13.82 -2.55
C GLU A 42 -13.05 -13.33 -2.07
N GLU A 43 -13.10 -12.75 -0.89
CA GLU A 43 -14.37 -12.31 -0.32
C GLU A 43 -14.76 -10.90 -0.80
N TRP A 44 -13.80 -10.01 -0.90
CA TRP A 44 -14.07 -8.59 -1.09
C TRP A 44 -13.66 -8.06 -2.46
N GLY A 45 -13.08 -8.89 -3.29
CA GLY A 45 -12.56 -8.48 -4.59
C GLY A 45 -11.14 -8.00 -4.49
N GLU A 46 -10.90 -6.98 -3.69
CA GLU A 46 -9.56 -6.45 -3.44
C GLU A 46 -9.37 -6.17 -1.96
N GLU A 47 -8.13 -6.21 -1.53
CA GLU A 47 -7.78 -5.76 -0.19
C GLU A 47 -6.64 -4.77 -0.28
N VAL A 48 -6.54 -3.91 0.71
CA VAL A 48 -5.53 -2.85 0.73
C VAL A 48 -4.20 -3.42 1.19
N LYS A 49 -3.15 -3.14 0.43
CA LYS A 49 -1.79 -3.52 0.79
C LYS A 49 -0.90 -2.28 0.75
N ALA A 50 -0.07 -2.13 1.76
CA ALA A 50 0.91 -1.04 1.81
C ALA A 50 2.32 -1.62 1.78
N VAL A 51 3.17 -1.02 0.96
CA VAL A 51 4.59 -1.36 0.90
C VAL A 51 5.35 -0.10 1.33
N ILE A 52 6.13 -0.22 2.38
CA ILE A 52 6.76 0.92 3.03
C ILE A 52 8.27 0.86 2.93
N GLU A 53 8.86 1.99 2.53
CA GLU A 53 10.28 2.18 2.55
C GLU A 53 10.59 2.99 3.81
N LEU A 54 11.44 2.44 4.68
CA LEU A 54 11.77 3.09 5.94
C LEU A 54 12.92 4.08 5.80
N ASN A 55 12.90 5.09 6.66
CA ASN A 55 14.04 6.00 6.78
C ASN A 55 15.25 5.23 7.29
N ASP A 56 16.44 5.75 7.00
CA ASP A 56 17.70 5.10 7.35
C ASP A 56 17.86 4.82 8.85
N ASP A 57 17.20 5.63 9.67
CA ASP A 57 17.29 5.50 11.13
C ASP A 57 16.45 4.38 11.68
N HIS A 58 15.67 3.73 10.84
CA HIS A 58 14.72 2.70 11.28
C HIS A 58 14.98 1.39 10.56
N GLN A 59 14.73 0.30 11.26
CA GLN A 59 14.88 -1.02 10.70
C GLN A 59 13.56 -1.78 10.80
N GLU A 60 13.34 -2.66 9.84
CA GLU A 60 12.18 -3.52 9.83
C GLU A 60 12.12 -4.37 11.10
N SER A 61 10.95 -4.39 11.75
CA SER A 61 10.73 -5.20 12.93
C SER A 61 9.24 -5.39 13.15
N ASP A 62 8.90 -6.39 13.95
CA ASP A 62 7.50 -6.64 14.30
C ASP A 62 6.94 -5.49 15.14
N GLU A 63 7.77 -4.89 15.98
CA GLU A 63 7.36 -3.73 16.77
C GLU A 63 7.01 -2.55 15.89
N LEU A 64 7.83 -2.29 14.88
CA LEU A 64 7.58 -1.18 13.97
C LEU A 64 6.35 -1.43 13.14
N LEU A 65 6.15 -2.67 12.70
CA LEU A 65 4.95 -3.03 11.96
C LEU A 65 3.70 -2.76 12.80
N ALA A 66 3.70 -3.17 14.06
CA ALA A 66 2.58 -2.94 14.97
C ALA A 66 2.37 -1.44 15.19
N THR A 67 3.45 -0.68 15.33
CA THR A 67 3.38 0.77 15.50
C THR A 67 2.73 1.44 14.30
N LEU A 68 3.11 1.03 13.10
CA LEU A 68 2.55 1.60 11.88
C LEU A 68 1.08 1.23 11.69
N MET A 69 0.72 0.00 12.02
CA MET A 69 -0.68 -0.41 11.97
C MET A 69 -1.53 0.39 12.95
N HIS A 70 -1.02 0.60 14.16
CA HIS A 70 -1.72 1.40 15.15
C HIS A 70 -1.87 2.85 14.70
N PHE A 71 -0.80 3.39 14.12
CA PHE A 71 -0.83 4.75 13.56
C PHE A 71 -1.92 4.88 12.49
N ALA A 72 -2.01 3.88 11.62
CA ALA A 72 -3.04 3.87 10.58
C ALA A 72 -4.43 3.82 11.20
N GLN A 73 -4.62 3.01 12.25
CA GLN A 73 -5.91 2.89 12.92
C GLN A 73 -6.37 4.22 13.51
N GLU A 74 -5.44 5.03 13.96
CA GLU A 74 -5.77 6.33 14.53
C GLU A 74 -6.06 7.40 13.48
N ASN A 75 -5.58 7.22 12.27
CA ASN A 75 -5.65 8.24 11.24
C ASN A 75 -6.54 7.91 10.05
N LEU A 76 -7.00 6.67 9.96
CA LEU A 76 -7.78 6.22 8.81
C LEU A 76 -9.04 5.50 9.26
N ALA A 77 -10.08 5.58 8.43
CA ALA A 77 -11.29 4.82 8.66
C ALA A 77 -10.98 3.32 8.58
N LYS A 78 -11.71 2.53 9.35
CA LYS A 78 -11.48 1.10 9.45
C LYS A 78 -11.41 0.40 8.09
N MET A 79 -12.30 0.74 7.19
CA MET A 79 -12.37 0.12 5.87
C MET A 79 -11.18 0.46 4.98
N LYS A 80 -10.44 1.50 5.34
CA LYS A 80 -9.29 1.96 4.56
C LYS A 80 -7.96 1.43 5.08
N LEU A 81 -7.99 0.67 6.17
CA LEU A 81 -6.76 0.15 6.76
C LEU A 81 -6.15 -0.92 5.87
N PRO A 82 -4.82 -0.89 5.70
CA PRO A 82 -4.17 -1.98 4.96
C PRO A 82 -4.30 -3.27 5.74
N ARG A 83 -4.57 -4.34 5.03
CA ARG A 83 -4.62 -5.66 5.64
C ARG A 83 -3.26 -6.26 5.83
N SER A 84 -2.31 -5.78 5.05
CA SER A 84 -0.93 -6.21 5.19
C SER A 84 0.00 -5.05 4.87
N ILE A 85 1.14 -5.04 5.54
CA ILE A 85 2.20 -4.06 5.30
C ILE A 85 3.47 -4.85 5.08
N ASP A 86 4.14 -4.56 3.96
CA ASP A 86 5.46 -5.11 3.69
C ASP A 86 6.46 -3.97 3.71
N PHE A 87 7.70 -4.30 4.07
CA PHE A 87 8.78 -3.33 4.02
C PHE A 87 9.63 -3.63 2.80
N ILE A 88 10.14 -2.58 2.18
CA ILE A 88 10.98 -2.70 1.01
C ILE A 88 12.18 -1.77 1.20
N GLU A 89 13.31 -2.18 0.66
CA GLU A 89 14.52 -1.38 0.78
C GLU A 89 14.40 -0.07 0.01
N LYS A 90 13.81 -0.14 -1.18
CA LYS A 90 13.61 1.04 -2.00
C LYS A 90 12.46 0.81 -2.96
N LEU A 91 11.54 1.77 -3.02
CA LEU A 91 10.41 1.68 -3.94
C LEU A 91 10.87 1.92 -5.38
N PRO A 92 10.22 1.25 -6.35
CA PRO A 92 10.58 1.41 -7.76
C PRO A 92 10.11 2.75 -8.32
N ARG A 93 11.03 3.72 -8.37
CA ARG A 93 10.77 5.03 -8.95
C ARG A 93 11.73 5.28 -10.11
N ASP A 94 11.27 6.06 -11.10
CA ASP A 94 12.12 6.42 -12.22
C ASP A 94 12.90 7.70 -11.91
N GLU A 95 13.65 8.18 -12.88
CA GLU A 95 14.48 9.37 -12.74
C GLU A 95 13.68 10.61 -12.37
N ASN A 96 12.43 10.65 -12.77
CA ASN A 96 11.55 11.77 -12.50
C ASN A 96 10.78 11.61 -11.19
N GLY A 97 11.01 10.54 -10.47
CA GLY A 97 10.35 10.29 -9.22
C GLY A 97 8.99 9.60 -9.34
N LYS A 98 8.65 9.16 -10.55
CA LYS A 98 7.38 8.47 -10.76
C LYS A 98 7.44 7.06 -10.18
N LEU A 99 6.45 6.72 -9.38
CA LEU A 99 6.36 5.40 -8.75
C LEU A 99 5.74 4.39 -9.70
N TYR A 100 6.41 3.24 -9.86
CA TYR A 100 5.90 2.17 -10.68
C TYR A 100 5.19 1.12 -9.82
N LYS A 101 3.98 1.43 -9.40
CA LYS A 101 3.18 0.52 -8.57
C LYS A 101 2.96 -0.83 -9.24
N ARG A 102 2.94 -0.87 -10.55
CA ARG A 102 2.74 -2.11 -11.29
C ARG A 102 3.76 -3.18 -10.91
N ARG A 103 5.00 -2.77 -10.68
CA ARG A 103 6.05 -3.73 -10.32
C ARG A 103 5.77 -4.41 -9.00
N LEU A 104 5.09 -3.71 -8.11
CA LEU A 104 4.73 -4.25 -6.80
C LEU A 104 3.42 -5.03 -6.86
N ARG A 105 2.48 -4.53 -7.63
CA ARG A 105 1.13 -5.04 -7.73
C ARG A 105 0.98 -6.28 -8.63
N ASP A 106 1.63 -6.25 -9.79
CA ASP A 106 1.44 -7.29 -10.81
C ASP A 106 1.69 -8.71 -10.33
N PRO A 107 2.71 -8.98 -9.49
CA PRO A 107 2.91 -10.35 -9.02
C PRO A 107 1.69 -10.95 -8.32
N TYR A 108 0.93 -10.15 -7.61
CA TYR A 108 -0.27 -10.62 -6.91
C TYR A 108 -1.41 -10.92 -7.89
N TRP A 109 -1.55 -10.08 -8.91
CA TRP A 109 -2.62 -10.23 -9.89
C TRP A 109 -2.31 -11.27 -10.96
N LYS A 110 -1.03 -11.51 -11.20
CA LYS A 110 -0.62 -12.49 -12.18
C LYS A 110 -1.07 -13.88 -11.80
N ASP A 111 -0.95 -14.23 -10.53
CA ASP A 111 -1.39 -15.53 -10.03
C ASP A 111 -2.89 -15.68 -10.20
N GLN A 112 -3.62 -14.62 -9.95
CA GLN A 112 -5.07 -14.62 -10.10
C GLN A 112 -5.46 -14.84 -11.56
N SER A 113 -4.76 -14.21 -12.47
CA SER A 113 -5.03 -14.36 -13.90
C SER A 113 -4.75 -15.75 -14.41
N SER A 114 -3.73 -16.40 -13.87
CA SER A 114 -3.32 -17.71 -14.35
C SER A 114 -4.31 -18.81 -13.95
N ASN A 115 -5.19 -18.54 -13.02
CA ASN A 115 -6.20 -19.49 -12.59
C ASN A 115 -7.47 -19.43 -13.45
N VAL A 116 -7.49 -18.51 -14.36
CA VAL A 116 -8.61 -18.37 -15.28
C VAL A 116 -8.31 -19.00 -16.61
#